data_317504c011607e8441bd034a6267f568
#
_entry.id   317504c011607e8441bd034a6267f568
#
_cell.length_a   1.000
_cell.length_b   1.000
_cell.length_c   1.000
_cell.angle_alpha   90.00
_cell.angle_beta   90.00
_cell.angle_gamma   90.00
#
_symmetry.space_group_name_H-M   'P 1'
#
loop_
_entity.id
_entity.type
_entity.pdbx_description
1 polymer ?
#
loop_
_entity_poly.entity_id
_entity_poly.type
_entity_poly.pdbx_seq_one_letter_code
_entity_poly.pdbx_strand_id
1 'polypeptide(L)'
;GKAVEVDSTGEVTSGRAKDGYIRVNTRDGSGQGGNYTPLQIFGSWGPNRRLQNQATFLARLKAPKGERFMKVFPKAYNTVLQYVIRGQAIYDPVTGTSYYNDNAALVIAHYLTHPDGYRLDPSEVNWDSVTAMRNVCSQLVPQKDGTQDRNYRLWGYWTLDEEPSQTLDRMHTSSGIRPYEMQDGKIGLIGGPFGEPACTLTAKDIKEIQTSEAISEREGYNVLRVFHLSYLQNYEVIEVAEWRDEARLAVEGEIAQELRMDMCPNLSQARRLAKRQMHDDNRQKVTIITNLVGLKARWPRFHGQRHTIMLDYRPEDGSGRVIQGEYEVLDHEFDPIGLECRIELGRISRASEAWSPLEEGETTANLPPDETDPAP
;
A
#
# COMPACT_ATOMS: atom_id res chain seq x y z
N GLY A 1 22.23 0.53 10.97
CA GLY A 1 23.23 -0.57 11.05
C GLY A 1 23.86 -0.77 9.69
N LYS A 2 25.13 -1.15 9.65
CA LYS A 2 25.77 -1.46 8.36
C LYS A 2 25.37 -2.85 7.90
N ALA A 3 25.05 -3.01 6.63
CA ALA A 3 24.94 -4.32 5.99
C ALA A 3 26.32 -5.00 6.02
N VAL A 4 26.33 -6.29 6.25
CA VAL A 4 27.54 -7.10 6.21
C VAL A 4 27.41 -8.15 5.13
N GLU A 5 28.50 -8.42 4.46
CA GLU A 5 28.57 -9.49 3.47
C GLU A 5 28.80 -10.84 4.15
N VAL A 6 28.18 -11.86 3.58
CA VAL A 6 28.25 -13.24 4.08
C VAL A 6 28.68 -14.15 2.91
N ASP A 7 29.66 -14.98 3.14
CA ASP A 7 30.11 -15.95 2.15
C ASP A 7 29.18 -17.17 2.02
N SER A 8 29.48 -18.07 1.12
CA SER A 8 28.69 -19.28 0.86
C SER A 8 28.62 -20.23 2.06
N THR A 9 29.52 -20.09 3.04
CA THR A 9 29.54 -20.89 4.28
C THR A 9 28.74 -20.25 5.41
N GLY A 10 28.22 -19.02 5.18
CA GLY A 10 27.51 -18.22 6.16
C GLY A 10 28.44 -17.39 7.07
N GLU A 11 29.71 -17.29 6.77
CA GLU A 11 30.63 -16.47 7.54
C GLU A 11 30.62 -15.02 7.12
N VAL A 12 30.60 -14.11 8.09
CA VAL A 12 30.65 -12.67 7.83
C VAL A 12 32.06 -12.29 7.39
N THR A 13 32.16 -11.72 6.19
CA THR A 13 33.43 -11.40 5.52
C THR A 13 33.81 -9.93 5.62
N SER A 14 32.87 -9.06 6.01
CA SER A 14 33.10 -7.61 6.11
C SER A 14 32.78 -7.04 7.49
N GLY A 15 33.28 -5.86 7.78
CA GLY A 15 33.00 -5.14 9.02
C GLY A 15 33.76 -5.66 10.25
N ARG A 16 33.30 -5.26 11.45
CA ARG A 16 33.98 -5.54 12.74
C ARG A 16 33.90 -7.01 13.16
N ALA A 17 32.90 -7.72 12.64
CA ALA A 17 32.59 -9.11 13.02
C ALA A 17 33.08 -10.14 12.00
N LYS A 18 33.97 -9.73 11.09
CA LYS A 18 34.71 -10.67 10.22
C LYS A 18 35.56 -11.63 11.03
N ASP A 19 36.16 -12.60 10.43
CA ASP A 19 37.03 -13.62 11.07
C ASP A 19 36.26 -14.66 11.93
N GLY A 20 35.04 -15.02 11.49
CA GLY A 20 34.25 -16.08 12.11
C GLY A 20 33.60 -15.76 13.44
N TYR A 21 33.53 -14.45 13.80
CA TYR A 21 32.80 -14.02 15.01
C TYR A 21 31.29 -14.07 14.84
N ILE A 22 30.80 -13.88 13.62
CA ILE A 22 29.40 -14.09 13.28
C ILE A 22 29.31 -15.06 12.12
N ARG A 23 28.51 -16.09 12.27
CA ARG A 23 28.13 -16.99 11.19
C ARG A 23 26.62 -17.07 11.07
N VAL A 24 26.13 -16.94 9.85
CA VAL A 24 24.71 -16.89 9.53
C VAL A 24 24.37 -18.09 8.64
N ASN A 25 23.27 -18.76 8.96
CA ASN A 25 22.69 -19.79 8.12
C ASN A 25 21.23 -19.40 7.82
N THR A 26 20.87 -19.35 6.56
CA THR A 26 19.54 -19.01 6.10
C THR A 26 18.90 -20.18 5.38
N ARG A 27 17.58 -20.26 5.42
CA ARG A 27 16.75 -21.16 4.64
C ARG A 27 15.54 -20.41 4.13
N ASP A 28 15.17 -20.65 2.91
CA ASP A 28 14.07 -19.99 2.22
C ASP A 28 12.69 -20.58 2.52
N GLY A 29 12.64 -21.70 3.27
CA GLY A 29 11.40 -22.42 3.56
C GLY A 29 10.96 -23.35 2.42
N SER A 30 11.65 -23.38 1.29
CA SER A 30 11.40 -24.35 0.23
C SER A 30 11.90 -25.74 0.65
N GLY A 31 11.03 -26.75 0.53
CA GLY A 31 11.41 -28.12 0.79
C GLY A 31 11.18 -28.63 2.21
N GLN A 32 11.71 -29.83 2.52
CA GLN A 32 11.42 -30.54 3.77
C GLN A 32 12.09 -29.97 5.02
N GLY A 33 12.75 -28.82 4.94
CA GLY A 33 13.52 -28.26 6.02
C GLY A 33 14.67 -29.22 6.43
N GLY A 34 15.80 -28.70 6.77
CA GLY A 34 16.90 -29.48 7.32
C GLY A 34 17.08 -29.16 8.79
N ASN A 35 17.69 -30.07 9.51
CA ASN A 35 18.03 -29.82 10.88
C ASN A 35 19.19 -28.80 10.97
N TYR A 36 19.09 -27.85 11.89
CA TYR A 36 20.19 -26.96 12.21
C TYR A 36 21.15 -27.68 13.15
N THR A 37 22.12 -28.39 12.57
CA THR A 37 23.15 -29.13 13.32
C THR A 37 23.81 -28.32 14.46
N PRO A 38 24.09 -27.00 14.27
CA PRO A 38 24.65 -26.20 15.36
C PRO A 38 23.74 -26.03 16.58
N LEU A 39 22.44 -26.23 16.45
CA LEU A 39 21.49 -26.15 17.58
C LEU A 39 21.38 -27.46 18.35
N GLN A 40 21.84 -28.57 17.78
CA GLN A 40 21.78 -29.89 18.42
C GLN A 40 22.66 -30.01 19.70
N ILE A 41 23.64 -29.11 19.84
CA ILE A 41 24.43 -29.03 21.09
C ILE A 41 23.56 -28.62 22.30
N PHE A 42 22.41 -28.00 22.04
CA PHE A 42 21.42 -27.70 23.05
C PHE A 42 20.43 -28.87 23.09
N GLY A 43 20.45 -29.69 24.12
CA GLY A 43 19.65 -30.93 24.23
C GLY A 43 18.14 -30.77 23.94
N SER A 44 17.61 -29.55 23.96
CA SER A 44 16.24 -29.23 23.59
C SER A 44 15.98 -29.23 22.08
N TRP A 45 17.00 -29.21 21.23
CA TRP A 45 16.86 -29.19 19.77
C TRP A 45 17.21 -30.57 19.17
N GLY A 46 16.19 -31.42 19.08
CA GLY A 46 16.36 -32.77 18.53
C GLY A 46 16.36 -32.85 16.99
N PRO A 47 16.68 -34.01 16.42
CA PRO A 47 16.78 -34.20 14.96
C PRO A 47 15.45 -34.02 14.22
N ASN A 48 14.33 -34.10 14.92
CA ASN A 48 12.98 -33.96 14.33
C ASN A 48 12.50 -32.49 14.28
N ARG A 49 13.23 -31.53 14.83
CA ARG A 49 12.89 -30.11 14.76
C ARG A 49 13.45 -29.50 13.48
N ARG A 50 12.65 -29.56 12.42
CA ARG A 50 13.10 -29.22 11.06
C ARG A 50 12.59 -27.89 10.54
N LEU A 51 11.59 -27.25 11.17
CA LEU A 51 10.97 -26.01 10.72
C LEU A 51 10.56 -26.08 9.22
N GLN A 52 9.81 -27.12 8.88
CA GLN A 52 9.37 -27.35 7.50
C GLN A 52 8.51 -26.20 7.02
N ASN A 53 8.65 -25.83 5.74
CA ASN A 53 7.90 -24.76 5.09
C ASN A 53 8.03 -23.38 5.76
N GLN A 54 9.10 -23.17 6.56
CA GLN A 54 9.36 -21.90 7.20
C GLN A 54 10.71 -21.35 6.76
N ALA A 55 10.71 -20.10 6.31
CA ALA A 55 11.95 -19.36 6.13
C ALA A 55 12.59 -19.12 7.50
N THR A 56 13.87 -19.44 7.63
CA THR A 56 14.53 -19.37 8.92
C THR A 56 15.91 -18.74 8.81
N PHE A 57 16.29 -18.10 9.88
CA PHE A 57 17.58 -17.44 10.05
C PHE A 57 18.22 -17.92 11.37
N LEU A 58 19.42 -18.46 11.29
CA LEU A 58 20.23 -18.86 12.44
C LEU A 58 21.51 -18.05 12.46
N ALA A 59 21.71 -17.25 13.49
CA ALA A 59 22.98 -16.56 13.72
C ALA A 59 23.74 -17.20 14.89
N ARG A 60 25.00 -17.46 14.69
CA ARG A 60 25.93 -17.87 15.74
C ARG A 60 26.92 -16.74 16.01
N LEU A 61 26.96 -16.27 17.25
CA LEU A 61 27.89 -15.26 17.70
C LEU A 61 28.96 -15.93 18.58
N LYS A 62 30.24 -15.74 18.21
CA LYS A 62 31.38 -16.22 18.99
C LYS A 62 31.96 -15.05 19.76
N ALA A 63 31.83 -15.08 21.06
CA ALA A 63 32.42 -14.07 21.94
C ALA A 63 33.94 -14.11 21.91
N PRO A 64 34.64 -13.07 21.45
CA PRO A 64 36.08 -12.96 21.60
C PRO A 64 36.46 -12.73 23.06
N LYS A 65 37.69 -13.13 23.43
CA LYS A 65 38.21 -12.93 24.81
C LYS A 65 38.71 -11.50 25.01
N GLY A 66 38.59 -11.04 26.26
CA GLY A 66 39.17 -9.78 26.72
C GLY A 66 38.64 -8.54 26.01
N GLU A 67 39.47 -7.54 25.82
CA GLU A 67 39.15 -6.24 25.23
C GLU A 67 38.62 -6.32 23.79
N ARG A 68 38.92 -7.40 23.08
CA ARG A 68 38.42 -7.61 21.72
C ARG A 68 36.90 -7.80 21.66
N PHE A 69 36.28 -8.25 22.78
CA PHE A 69 34.82 -8.40 22.84
C PHE A 69 34.08 -7.06 22.55
N MET A 70 34.45 -6.00 23.21
CA MET A 70 33.83 -4.68 23.00
C MET A 70 34.15 -4.07 21.64
N LYS A 71 35.29 -4.46 21.03
CA LYS A 71 35.61 -4.00 19.66
C LYS A 71 34.74 -4.68 18.62
N VAL A 72 34.43 -5.95 18.79
CA VAL A 72 33.56 -6.72 17.87
C VAL A 72 32.09 -6.47 18.14
N PHE A 73 31.69 -6.47 19.40
CA PHE A 73 30.30 -6.28 19.84
C PHE A 73 30.17 -5.04 20.75
N PRO A 74 30.16 -3.81 20.19
CA PRO A 74 30.12 -2.59 20.99
C PRO A 74 28.89 -2.45 21.89
N LYS A 75 27.77 -3.09 21.49
CA LYS A 75 26.52 -3.14 22.28
C LYS A 75 26.46 -4.38 23.19
N ALA A 76 27.53 -5.15 23.27
CA ALA A 76 27.63 -6.38 24.07
C ALA A 76 26.41 -7.31 23.83
N TYR A 77 25.72 -7.66 24.91
CA TYR A 77 24.54 -8.55 24.86
C TYR A 77 23.32 -7.90 24.20
N ASN A 78 23.32 -6.58 24.00
CA ASN A 78 22.26 -5.85 23.29
C ASN A 78 22.53 -5.73 21.77
N THR A 79 23.39 -6.58 21.22
CA THR A 79 23.65 -6.63 19.79
C THR A 79 22.39 -7.15 19.08
N VAL A 80 21.78 -6.27 18.27
CA VAL A 80 20.62 -6.60 17.43
C VAL A 80 21.12 -6.96 16.04
N LEU A 81 20.67 -8.10 15.54
CA LEU A 81 20.88 -8.52 14.16
C LEU A 81 19.59 -8.26 13.37
N GLN A 82 19.70 -7.50 12.32
CA GLN A 82 18.61 -7.25 11.38
C GLN A 82 18.93 -7.97 10.07
N TYR A 83 17.92 -8.50 9.41
CA TYR A 83 18.05 -9.14 8.11
C TYR A 83 16.89 -8.74 7.21
N VAL A 84 17.20 -8.61 5.94
CA VAL A 84 16.20 -8.32 4.91
C VAL A 84 15.81 -9.65 4.28
N ILE A 85 14.52 -9.91 4.24
CA ILE A 85 13.98 -11.11 3.60
C ILE A 85 13.12 -10.72 2.41
N ARG A 86 13.16 -11.52 1.37
CA ARG A 86 12.12 -11.50 0.34
C ARG A 86 10.90 -12.21 0.91
N GLY A 87 9.73 -11.62 0.69
CA GLY A 87 8.47 -12.20 1.14
C GLY A 87 8.14 -13.52 0.44
N GLN A 88 6.94 -14.00 0.67
CA GLN A 88 6.42 -15.23 0.11
C GLN A 88 6.27 -15.12 -1.43
N ALA A 89 6.32 -16.28 -2.11
CA ALA A 89 5.95 -16.37 -3.52
C ALA A 89 4.44 -16.16 -3.66
N ILE A 90 4.06 -15.24 -4.54
CA ILE A 90 2.68 -14.81 -4.77
C ILE A 90 2.23 -15.27 -6.14
N TYR A 91 1.02 -15.83 -6.23
CA TYR A 91 0.43 -16.26 -7.49
C TYR A 91 0.13 -15.05 -8.40
N ASP A 92 0.57 -15.13 -9.65
CA ASP A 92 0.25 -14.18 -10.72
C ASP A 92 -0.66 -14.86 -11.74
N PRO A 93 -1.93 -14.43 -11.88
CA PRO A 93 -2.88 -15.04 -12.80
C PRO A 93 -2.49 -14.88 -14.28
N VAL A 94 -1.64 -13.90 -14.62
CA VAL A 94 -1.16 -13.68 -16.00
C VAL A 94 -0.12 -14.72 -16.39
N THR A 95 0.77 -15.08 -15.48
CA THR A 95 1.82 -16.07 -15.74
C THR A 95 1.41 -17.50 -15.36
N GLY A 96 0.36 -17.65 -14.55
CA GLY A 96 -0.09 -18.92 -14.00
C GLY A 96 0.88 -19.54 -12.98
N THR A 97 1.84 -18.78 -12.49
CA THR A 97 2.89 -19.25 -11.58
C THR A 97 3.01 -18.37 -10.34
N SER A 98 3.61 -18.94 -9.28
CA SER A 98 3.92 -18.19 -8.06
C SER A 98 5.40 -17.85 -8.01
N TYR A 99 5.71 -16.59 -7.76
CA TYR A 99 7.08 -16.10 -7.60
C TYR A 99 7.09 -14.87 -6.68
N TYR A 100 8.29 -14.45 -6.26
CA TYR A 100 8.43 -13.21 -5.49
C TYR A 100 7.95 -12.02 -6.31
N ASN A 101 6.95 -11.33 -5.80
CA ASN A 101 6.35 -10.18 -6.46
C ASN A 101 5.86 -9.17 -5.42
N ASP A 102 6.08 -7.90 -5.68
CA ASP A 102 5.66 -6.78 -4.84
C ASP A 102 4.59 -5.90 -5.51
N ASN A 103 3.97 -6.39 -6.57
CA ASN A 103 2.83 -5.74 -7.21
C ASN A 103 1.66 -5.62 -6.22
N ALA A 104 1.21 -4.42 -5.96
CA ALA A 104 0.23 -4.15 -4.90
C ALA A 104 -1.06 -4.96 -5.05
N ALA A 105 -1.58 -5.10 -6.28
CA ALA A 105 -2.80 -5.88 -6.53
C ALA A 105 -2.62 -7.37 -6.21
N LEU A 106 -1.46 -7.94 -6.57
CA LEU A 106 -1.16 -9.34 -6.28
C LEU A 106 -0.93 -9.58 -4.79
N VAL A 107 -0.28 -8.63 -4.09
CA VAL A 107 -0.08 -8.71 -2.63
C VAL A 107 -1.43 -8.70 -1.91
N ILE A 108 -2.35 -7.81 -2.29
CA ILE A 108 -3.69 -7.74 -1.69
C ILE A 108 -4.48 -9.02 -1.99
N ALA A 109 -4.50 -9.48 -3.24
CA ALA A 109 -5.19 -10.72 -3.62
C ALA A 109 -4.63 -11.94 -2.87
N HIS A 110 -3.31 -12.00 -2.70
CA HIS A 110 -2.66 -13.03 -1.89
C HIS A 110 -3.13 -12.98 -0.42
N TYR A 111 -3.16 -11.79 0.19
CA TYR A 111 -3.65 -11.63 1.56
C TYR A 111 -5.12 -12.03 1.71
N LEU A 112 -5.97 -11.67 0.74
CA LEU A 112 -7.38 -12.04 0.74
C LEU A 112 -7.58 -13.56 0.73
N THR A 113 -6.73 -14.31 0.01
CA THR A 113 -6.86 -15.77 -0.13
C THR A 113 -5.96 -16.59 0.79
N HIS A 114 -5.03 -15.94 1.54
CA HIS A 114 -4.08 -16.63 2.41
C HIS A 114 -4.78 -17.27 3.62
N PRO A 115 -4.42 -18.52 4.01
CA PRO A 115 -5.00 -19.19 5.19
C PRO A 115 -4.81 -18.43 6.51
N ASP A 116 -3.74 -17.67 6.63
CA ASP A 116 -3.42 -16.83 7.80
C ASP A 116 -3.75 -15.34 7.54
N GLY A 117 -4.41 -15.02 6.42
CA GLY A 117 -4.92 -13.69 6.08
C GLY A 117 -6.44 -13.61 6.19
N TYR A 118 -7.09 -13.05 5.17
CA TYR A 118 -8.55 -12.89 5.14
C TYR A 118 -9.33 -14.18 4.89
N ARG A 119 -8.69 -15.22 4.32
CA ARG A 119 -9.21 -16.59 4.13
C ARG A 119 -10.37 -16.74 3.15
N LEU A 120 -10.49 -15.88 2.16
CA LEU A 120 -11.45 -16.11 1.08
C LEU A 120 -11.06 -17.35 0.27
N ASP A 121 -12.07 -18.10 -0.19
CA ASP A 121 -11.82 -19.13 -1.20
C ASP A 121 -11.39 -18.46 -2.51
N PRO A 122 -10.38 -18.97 -3.23
CA PRO A 122 -9.98 -18.40 -4.52
C PRO A 122 -11.10 -18.27 -5.55
N SER A 123 -12.18 -19.05 -5.43
CA SER A 123 -13.37 -18.94 -6.30
C SER A 123 -14.24 -17.72 -5.97
N GLU A 124 -14.10 -17.12 -4.78
CA GLU A 124 -14.79 -15.90 -4.35
C GLU A 124 -14.07 -14.64 -4.83
N VAL A 125 -12.88 -14.77 -5.42
CA VAL A 125 -12.11 -13.65 -5.96
C VAL A 125 -12.39 -13.47 -7.44
N ASN A 126 -12.64 -12.23 -7.87
CA ASN A 126 -12.73 -11.86 -9.29
C ASN A 126 -11.32 -11.63 -9.85
N TRP A 127 -10.74 -12.68 -10.43
CA TRP A 127 -9.38 -12.67 -10.96
C TRP A 127 -9.20 -11.77 -12.19
N ASP A 128 -10.27 -11.47 -12.93
CA ASP A 128 -10.21 -10.51 -14.03
C ASP A 128 -9.98 -9.09 -13.50
N SER A 129 -10.64 -8.74 -12.42
CA SER A 129 -10.42 -7.48 -11.72
C SER A 129 -9.00 -7.40 -11.14
N VAL A 130 -8.52 -8.47 -10.50
CA VAL A 130 -7.13 -8.55 -10.00
C VAL A 130 -6.12 -8.39 -11.13
N THR A 131 -6.34 -9.05 -12.27
CA THR A 131 -5.49 -8.96 -13.47
C THR A 131 -5.44 -7.53 -14.02
N ALA A 132 -6.60 -6.88 -14.13
CA ALA A 132 -6.67 -5.50 -14.59
C ALA A 132 -5.92 -4.55 -13.65
N MET A 133 -6.12 -4.67 -12.33
CA MET A 133 -5.43 -3.86 -11.34
C MET A 133 -3.92 -4.17 -11.30
N ARG A 134 -3.51 -5.43 -11.47
CA ARG A 134 -2.11 -5.85 -11.59
C ARG A 134 -1.43 -5.12 -12.76
N ASN A 135 -2.12 -4.98 -13.89
CA ASN A 135 -1.59 -4.27 -15.05
C ASN A 135 -1.43 -2.77 -14.78
N VAL A 136 -2.38 -2.15 -14.08
CA VAL A 136 -2.26 -0.75 -13.62
C VAL A 136 -1.07 -0.59 -12.66
N CYS A 137 -0.89 -1.49 -11.71
CA CYS A 137 0.26 -1.46 -10.79
C CYS A 137 1.61 -1.62 -11.51
N SER A 138 1.64 -2.34 -12.62
CA SER A 138 2.86 -2.61 -13.40
C SER A 138 3.24 -1.49 -14.37
N GLN A 139 2.38 -0.49 -14.58
CA GLN A 139 2.71 0.67 -15.40
C GLN A 139 3.93 1.39 -14.83
N LEU A 140 4.80 1.87 -15.72
CA LEU A 140 5.99 2.59 -15.32
C LEU A 140 5.70 4.08 -15.17
N VAL A 141 6.17 4.64 -14.07
CA VAL A 141 6.02 6.06 -13.73
C VAL A 141 7.42 6.69 -13.64
N PRO A 142 7.65 7.83 -14.31
CA PRO A 142 8.93 8.50 -14.23
C PRO A 142 9.16 9.10 -12.84
N GLN A 143 10.41 9.01 -12.36
CA GLN A 143 10.88 9.54 -11.09
C GLN A 143 11.78 10.76 -11.28
N LYS A 144 12.03 11.50 -10.20
CA LYS A 144 12.84 12.72 -10.20
C LYS A 144 14.31 12.47 -10.65
N ASP A 145 14.85 11.31 -10.33
CA ASP A 145 16.22 10.91 -10.70
C ASP A 145 16.37 10.48 -12.16
N GLY A 146 15.30 10.52 -12.96
CA GLY A 146 15.27 10.10 -14.36
C GLY A 146 15.05 8.61 -14.56
N THR A 147 14.94 7.83 -13.50
CA THR A 147 14.56 6.42 -13.58
C THR A 147 13.04 6.26 -13.74
N GLN A 148 12.61 5.01 -13.90
CA GLN A 148 11.20 4.65 -13.91
C GLN A 148 10.96 3.53 -12.91
N ASP A 149 9.88 3.60 -12.15
CA ASP A 149 9.45 2.51 -11.27
C ASP A 149 7.98 2.18 -11.51
N ARG A 150 7.56 1.01 -11.00
CA ARG A 150 6.17 0.57 -11.10
C ARG A 150 5.24 1.49 -10.34
N ASN A 151 4.03 1.59 -10.85
CA ASN A 151 3.03 2.52 -10.36
C ASN A 151 2.67 2.28 -8.88
N TYR A 152 2.34 1.03 -8.52
CA TYR A 152 1.99 0.68 -7.15
C TYR A 152 2.67 -0.61 -6.70
N ARG A 153 3.41 -0.51 -5.60
CA ARG A 153 4.12 -1.60 -4.94
C ARG A 153 3.73 -1.64 -3.47
N LEU A 154 3.78 -2.82 -2.87
CA LEU A 154 3.60 -3.00 -1.44
C LEU A 154 4.74 -3.86 -0.88
N TRP A 155 5.37 -3.35 0.17
CA TRP A 155 6.32 -4.07 1.00
C TRP A 155 5.82 -4.02 2.44
N GLY A 156 5.84 -5.14 3.12
CA GLY A 156 5.40 -5.14 4.50
C GLY A 156 5.23 -6.55 5.04
N TYR A 157 4.67 -6.60 6.19
CA TYR A 157 4.31 -7.83 6.87
C TYR A 157 3.00 -7.60 7.64
N TRP A 158 2.35 -8.67 7.97
CA TRP A 158 1.26 -8.69 8.93
C TRP A 158 1.54 -9.74 10.00
N THR A 159 0.90 -9.62 11.14
CA THR A 159 1.00 -10.54 12.25
C THR A 159 -0.35 -11.19 12.53
N LEU A 160 -0.35 -12.38 13.14
CA LEU A 160 -1.59 -13.15 13.37
C LEU A 160 -2.49 -12.55 14.46
N ASP A 161 -1.99 -11.59 15.21
CA ASP A 161 -2.69 -10.85 16.25
C ASP A 161 -3.32 -9.54 15.73
N GLU A 162 -3.04 -9.14 14.48
CA GLU A 162 -3.72 -8.02 13.82
C GLU A 162 -5.12 -8.44 13.34
N GLU A 163 -6.08 -7.52 13.49
CA GLU A 163 -7.38 -7.67 12.84
C GLU A 163 -7.22 -7.60 11.31
N PRO A 164 -7.84 -8.51 10.55
CA PRO A 164 -7.69 -8.54 9.09
C PRO A 164 -8.05 -7.22 8.38
N SER A 165 -9.05 -6.50 8.90
CA SER A 165 -9.44 -5.18 8.39
C SER A 165 -8.31 -4.16 8.53
N GLN A 166 -7.60 -4.13 9.66
CA GLN A 166 -6.49 -3.22 9.89
C GLN A 166 -5.34 -3.44 8.89
N THR A 167 -5.03 -4.70 8.61
CA THR A 167 -4.02 -5.03 7.59
C THR A 167 -4.47 -4.57 6.20
N LEU A 168 -5.75 -4.77 5.83
CA LEU A 168 -6.29 -4.27 4.56
C LEU A 168 -6.28 -2.74 4.49
N ASP A 169 -6.58 -2.05 5.57
CA ASP A 169 -6.53 -0.59 5.64
C ASP A 169 -5.10 -0.06 5.45
N ARG A 170 -4.09 -0.72 6.05
CA ARG A 170 -2.67 -0.40 5.84
C ARG A 170 -2.26 -0.61 4.37
N MET A 171 -2.71 -1.71 3.74
CA MET A 171 -2.47 -1.98 2.32
C MET A 171 -3.17 -0.94 1.43
N HIS A 172 -4.42 -0.59 1.75
CA HIS A 172 -5.18 0.43 1.05
C HIS A 172 -4.50 1.79 1.14
N THR A 173 -4.17 2.26 2.34
CA THR A 173 -3.51 3.54 2.56
C THR A 173 -2.18 3.62 1.81
N SER A 174 -1.43 2.51 1.74
CA SER A 174 -0.11 2.45 1.08
C SER A 174 -0.17 2.23 -0.44
N SER A 175 -1.33 1.91 -1.02
CA SER A 175 -1.47 1.62 -2.46
C SER A 175 -2.61 2.35 -3.15
N GLY A 176 -3.60 2.83 -2.40
CA GLY A 176 -4.85 3.37 -2.95
C GLY A 176 -5.74 2.30 -3.60
N ILE A 177 -5.51 1.02 -3.30
CA ILE A 177 -6.27 -0.12 -3.85
C ILE A 177 -7.06 -0.77 -2.72
N ARG A 178 -8.34 -1.03 -2.96
CA ARG A 178 -9.22 -1.67 -1.97
C ARG A 178 -10.01 -2.82 -2.57
N PRO A 179 -10.37 -3.82 -1.76
CA PRO A 179 -11.36 -4.83 -2.15
C PRO A 179 -12.73 -4.18 -2.40
N TYR A 180 -13.47 -4.74 -3.34
CA TYR A 180 -14.81 -4.25 -3.70
C TYR A 180 -15.67 -5.41 -4.20
N GLU A 181 -16.94 -5.43 -3.81
CA GLU A 181 -17.90 -6.39 -4.36
C GLU A 181 -18.19 -6.10 -5.82
N MET A 182 -18.06 -7.09 -6.68
CA MET A 182 -18.30 -7.01 -8.11
C MET A 182 -19.71 -7.47 -8.48
N GLN A 183 -20.11 -7.23 -9.72
CA GLN A 183 -21.45 -7.59 -10.22
C GLN A 183 -21.74 -9.09 -10.16
N ASP A 184 -20.72 -9.93 -10.23
CA ASP A 184 -20.81 -11.39 -10.11
C ASP A 184 -20.86 -11.89 -8.66
N GLY A 185 -20.94 -10.99 -7.69
CA GLY A 185 -20.94 -11.28 -6.25
C GLY A 185 -19.57 -11.68 -5.70
N LYS A 186 -18.52 -11.62 -6.51
CA LYS A 186 -17.15 -11.90 -6.07
C LYS A 186 -16.45 -10.63 -5.59
N ILE A 187 -15.37 -10.82 -4.86
CA ILE A 187 -14.52 -9.72 -4.42
C ILE A 187 -13.45 -9.44 -5.48
N GLY A 188 -13.47 -8.24 -6.04
CA GLY A 188 -12.45 -7.72 -6.92
C GLY A 188 -11.66 -6.60 -6.28
N LEU A 189 -10.81 -5.95 -7.06
CA LEU A 189 -9.99 -4.83 -6.63
C LEU A 189 -10.33 -3.58 -7.44
N ILE A 190 -10.50 -2.45 -6.77
CA ILE A 190 -10.61 -1.14 -7.39
C ILE A 190 -9.56 -0.19 -6.84
N GLY A 191 -9.17 0.77 -7.68
CA GLY A 191 -8.14 1.77 -7.36
C GLY A 191 -7.54 2.31 -8.64
N GLY A 192 -6.33 2.87 -8.57
CA GLY A 192 -5.67 3.41 -9.74
C GLY A 192 -6.36 4.70 -10.27
N PRO A 193 -6.43 4.90 -11.60
CA PRO A 193 -7.00 6.08 -12.20
C PRO A 193 -8.52 6.10 -12.14
N PHE A 194 -9.11 7.27 -12.28
CA PHE A 194 -10.55 7.40 -12.49
C PHE A 194 -10.97 6.71 -13.80
N GLY A 195 -11.99 5.86 -13.71
CA GLY A 195 -12.56 5.16 -14.84
C GLY A 195 -13.39 6.08 -15.77
N GLU A 196 -13.85 5.50 -16.87
CA GLU A 196 -14.92 6.11 -17.65
C GLU A 196 -16.25 5.99 -16.91
N PRO A 197 -17.13 6.99 -17.02
CA PRO A 197 -18.44 6.94 -16.39
C PRO A 197 -19.23 5.68 -16.75
N ALA A 198 -19.73 4.98 -15.74
CA ALA A 198 -20.54 3.77 -15.93
C ALA A 198 -21.92 4.12 -16.52
N CYS A 199 -22.47 5.26 -16.13
CA CYS A 199 -23.75 5.77 -16.64
C CYS A 199 -23.81 7.30 -16.52
N THR A 200 -24.83 7.89 -17.11
CA THR A 200 -25.22 9.28 -16.89
C THR A 200 -26.55 9.28 -16.16
N LEU A 201 -26.62 10.02 -15.03
CA LEU A 201 -27.85 10.25 -14.27
C LEU A 201 -28.30 11.70 -14.50
N THR A 202 -29.59 11.86 -14.80
CA THR A 202 -30.22 13.14 -15.14
C THR A 202 -31.29 13.53 -14.10
N ALA A 203 -31.83 14.74 -14.19
CA ALA A 203 -32.89 15.16 -13.28
C ALA A 203 -34.11 14.23 -13.26
N LYS A 204 -34.41 13.52 -14.37
CA LYS A 204 -35.52 12.56 -14.44
C LYS A 204 -35.28 11.28 -13.61
N ASP A 205 -34.03 10.96 -13.35
CA ASP A 205 -33.62 9.78 -12.61
C ASP A 205 -33.51 10.05 -11.11
N ILE A 206 -33.40 11.36 -10.74
CA ILE A 206 -33.08 11.82 -9.38
C ILE A 206 -34.36 12.31 -8.71
N LYS A 207 -34.69 11.73 -7.57
CA LYS A 207 -35.83 12.13 -6.74
C LYS A 207 -35.43 13.25 -5.76
N GLU A 208 -34.24 13.13 -5.18
CA GLU A 208 -33.70 14.07 -4.21
C GLU A 208 -32.18 14.25 -4.42
N ILE A 209 -31.69 15.47 -4.22
CA ILE A 209 -30.29 15.82 -4.29
C ILE A 209 -29.90 16.68 -3.10
N GLN A 210 -28.88 16.28 -2.40
CA GLN A 210 -28.27 17.00 -1.29
C GLN A 210 -26.83 17.29 -1.61
N THR A 211 -26.42 18.53 -1.59
CA THR A 211 -25.03 18.95 -1.76
C THR A 211 -24.46 19.29 -0.40
N SER A 212 -23.44 18.61 0.04
CA SER A 212 -22.58 19.20 1.07
C SER A 212 -21.75 20.27 0.38
N GLU A 213 -21.91 21.53 0.77
CA GLU A 213 -20.92 22.53 0.43
C GLU A 213 -19.57 22.01 0.93
N ALA A 214 -18.51 22.32 0.17
CA ALA A 214 -17.17 21.85 0.48
C ALA A 214 -16.90 21.92 2.00
N ILE A 215 -16.30 20.89 2.51
CA ILE A 215 -15.96 20.62 3.93
C ILE A 215 -15.96 21.90 4.76
N SER A 216 -16.69 21.91 5.87
CA SER A 216 -16.63 23.05 6.79
C SER A 216 -15.16 23.34 7.10
N GLU A 217 -14.78 24.60 7.18
CA GLU A 217 -13.42 25.05 7.49
C GLU A 217 -12.77 24.32 8.70
N ARG A 218 -13.59 23.59 9.48
CA ARG A 218 -13.17 22.84 10.68
C ARG A 218 -12.80 21.39 10.41
N GLU A 219 -13.15 20.80 9.28
CA GLU A 219 -12.97 19.36 8.99
C GLU A 219 -11.93 19.09 7.91
N GLY A 220 -11.52 20.10 7.15
CA GLY A 220 -10.52 19.97 6.10
C GLY A 220 -9.09 20.24 6.59
N TYR A 221 -8.12 19.69 5.90
CA TYR A 221 -6.71 20.00 6.08
C TYR A 221 -6.11 20.52 4.77
N ASN A 222 -5.02 21.27 4.87
CA ASN A 222 -4.31 21.87 3.73
C ASN A 222 -2.83 21.50 3.69
N VAL A 223 -2.34 20.78 4.70
CA VAL A 223 -1.00 20.21 4.76
C VAL A 223 -1.12 18.72 5.12
N LEU A 224 -0.49 17.88 4.33
CA LEU A 224 -0.42 16.44 4.58
C LEU A 224 1.03 16.04 4.83
N ARG A 225 1.35 15.67 6.07
CA ARG A 225 2.65 15.12 6.45
C ARG A 225 2.71 13.66 6.03
N VAL A 226 3.65 13.35 5.15
CA VAL A 226 3.70 12.06 4.48
C VAL A 226 4.81 11.20 5.06
N PHE A 227 4.47 9.97 5.42
CA PHE A 227 5.41 8.97 5.92
C PHE A 227 5.37 7.74 5.02
N HIS A 228 6.54 7.23 4.62
CA HIS A 228 6.62 6.00 3.84
C HIS A 228 7.78 5.10 4.29
N LEU A 229 7.75 3.83 3.89
CA LEU A 229 8.79 2.85 4.16
C LEU A 229 10.00 3.11 3.27
N SER A 230 11.17 3.40 3.86
CA SER A 230 12.40 3.66 3.11
C SER A 230 13.41 2.52 3.25
N TYR A 231 13.76 1.87 2.14
CA TYR A 231 14.83 0.88 2.14
C TYR A 231 16.21 1.50 2.36
N LEU A 232 16.40 2.77 2.00
CA LEU A 232 17.64 3.53 2.22
C LEU A 232 17.86 3.82 3.72
N GLN A 233 16.79 3.83 4.51
CA GLN A 233 16.81 4.05 5.96
C GLN A 233 16.56 2.74 6.73
N ASN A 234 17.17 1.63 6.29
CA ASN A 234 17.05 0.32 6.93
C ASN A 234 15.61 -0.18 7.08
N TYR A 235 14.73 0.11 6.12
CA TYR A 235 13.31 -0.26 6.15
C TYR A 235 12.54 0.40 7.31
N GLU A 236 12.93 1.60 7.69
CA GLU A 236 12.18 2.42 8.64
C GLU A 236 11.15 3.28 7.90
N VAL A 237 10.10 3.64 8.61
CA VAL A 237 9.10 4.58 8.11
C VAL A 237 9.60 6.00 8.41
N ILE A 238 9.85 6.75 7.37
CA ILE A 238 10.42 8.09 7.43
C ILE A 238 9.44 9.14 6.93
N GLU A 239 9.57 10.35 7.46
CA GLU A 239 8.87 11.52 6.96
C GLU A 239 9.53 12.02 5.67
N VAL A 240 8.71 12.46 4.72
CA VAL A 240 9.16 13.05 3.46
C VAL A 240 8.52 14.42 3.27
N ALA A 241 8.85 15.09 2.17
CA ALA A 241 8.27 16.40 1.87
C ALA A 241 6.74 16.37 1.97
N GLU A 242 6.19 17.32 2.71
CA GLU A 242 4.74 17.48 2.88
C GLU A 242 4.05 17.74 1.54
N TRP A 243 2.81 17.29 1.42
CA TRP A 243 1.93 17.74 0.35
C TRP A 243 1.10 18.92 0.84
N ARG A 244 1.13 20.04 0.13
CA ARG A 244 0.52 21.30 0.56
C ARG A 244 -0.46 21.81 -0.50
N ASP A 245 -1.59 22.32 -0.05
CA ASP A 245 -2.48 23.16 -0.84
C ASP A 245 -2.16 24.64 -0.54
N GLU A 246 -1.25 25.20 -1.33
CA GLU A 246 -0.73 26.55 -1.10
C GLU A 246 -1.83 27.63 -1.19
N ALA A 247 -2.87 27.39 -1.99
CA ALA A 247 -3.98 28.33 -2.14
C ALA A 247 -4.81 28.41 -0.85
N ARG A 248 -5.14 27.27 -0.24
CA ARG A 248 -5.85 27.21 1.02
C ARG A 248 -4.99 27.64 2.19
N LEU A 249 -3.71 27.24 2.18
CA LEU A 249 -2.75 27.60 3.23
C LEU A 249 -2.63 29.12 3.38
N ALA A 250 -2.62 29.87 2.27
CA ALA A 250 -2.53 31.33 2.28
C ALA A 250 -3.75 32.02 2.92
N VAL A 251 -4.91 31.37 2.93
CA VAL A 251 -6.18 31.94 3.44
C VAL A 251 -6.51 31.44 4.84
N GLU A 252 -6.33 30.14 5.09
CA GLU A 252 -6.83 29.46 6.28
C GLU A 252 -5.74 29.26 7.35
N GLY A 253 -4.47 29.48 7.00
CA GLY A 253 -3.34 29.05 7.81
C GLY A 253 -3.10 27.55 7.74
N GLU A 254 -2.12 27.02 8.47
CA GLU A 254 -1.73 25.61 8.42
C GLU A 254 -2.70 24.76 9.25
N ILE A 255 -3.33 23.80 8.56
CA ILE A 255 -4.13 22.72 9.15
C ILE A 255 -3.52 21.42 8.65
N ALA A 256 -2.71 20.77 9.50
CA ALA A 256 -1.93 19.60 9.13
C ALA A 256 -2.59 18.29 9.57
N GLN A 257 -2.46 17.26 8.72
CA GLN A 257 -2.81 15.88 9.01
C GLN A 257 -1.64 14.96 8.65
N GLU A 258 -1.54 13.80 9.31
CA GLU A 258 -0.54 12.78 9.00
C GLU A 258 -1.11 11.72 8.08
N LEU A 259 -0.32 11.33 7.06
CA LEU A 259 -0.58 10.18 6.20
C LEU A 259 0.57 9.18 6.33
N ARG A 260 0.31 8.09 7.02
CA ARG A 260 1.31 7.07 7.30
C ARG A 260 1.11 5.85 6.39
N MET A 261 2.04 5.67 5.45
CA MET A 261 2.04 4.59 4.46
C MET A 261 3.19 3.62 4.74
N ASP A 262 3.05 2.82 5.80
CA ASP A 262 4.09 1.92 6.31
C ASP A 262 4.38 0.69 5.44
N MET A 263 3.59 0.48 4.38
CA MET A 263 3.83 -0.54 3.37
C MET A 263 4.16 0.03 1.97
N CYS A 264 4.34 1.36 1.85
CA CYS A 264 4.69 2.01 0.59
C CYS A 264 6.22 2.16 0.46
N PRO A 265 6.90 1.43 -0.45
CA PRO A 265 8.35 1.43 -0.53
C PRO A 265 8.95 2.55 -1.37
N ASN A 266 8.13 3.31 -2.09
CA ASN A 266 8.60 4.27 -3.09
C ASN A 266 8.11 5.69 -2.77
N LEU A 267 9.03 6.66 -2.75
CA LEU A 267 8.75 8.07 -2.49
C LEU A 267 7.77 8.66 -3.51
N SER A 268 7.99 8.41 -4.79
CA SER A 268 7.09 8.88 -5.86
C SER A 268 5.67 8.35 -5.68
N GLN A 269 5.52 7.07 -5.31
CA GLN A 269 4.21 6.48 -5.01
C GLN A 269 3.55 7.18 -3.82
N ALA A 270 4.29 7.38 -2.73
CA ALA A 270 3.77 8.04 -1.53
C ALA A 270 3.27 9.46 -1.83
N ARG A 271 4.03 10.22 -2.60
CA ARG A 271 3.67 11.60 -2.99
C ARG A 271 2.45 11.65 -3.91
N ARG A 272 2.34 10.72 -4.86
CA ARG A 272 1.15 10.61 -5.73
C ARG A 272 -0.11 10.24 -4.96
N LEU A 273 0.01 9.34 -3.99
CA LEU A 273 -1.10 8.98 -3.10
C LEU A 273 -1.50 10.15 -2.19
N ALA A 274 -0.53 10.90 -1.65
CA ALA A 274 -0.79 12.09 -0.85
C ALA A 274 -1.54 13.18 -1.65
N LYS A 275 -1.10 13.45 -2.89
CA LYS A 275 -1.80 14.37 -3.81
C LYS A 275 -3.26 13.95 -4.02
N ARG A 276 -3.47 12.66 -4.30
CA ARG A 276 -4.82 12.11 -4.51
C ARG A 276 -5.66 12.23 -3.25
N GLN A 277 -5.13 11.83 -2.09
CA GLN A 277 -5.85 11.89 -0.83
C GLN A 277 -6.26 13.31 -0.46
N MET A 278 -5.34 14.28 -0.57
CA MET A 278 -5.66 15.69 -0.35
C MET A 278 -6.84 16.15 -1.20
N HIS A 279 -6.88 15.75 -2.47
CA HIS A 279 -7.98 16.05 -3.37
C HIS A 279 -9.27 15.31 -2.97
N ASP A 280 -9.19 14.02 -2.67
CA ASP A 280 -10.34 13.18 -2.39
C ASP A 280 -11.05 13.58 -1.08
N ASP A 281 -10.29 13.97 -0.07
CA ASP A 281 -10.82 14.38 1.23
C ASP A 281 -11.42 15.79 1.18
N ASN A 282 -10.86 16.69 0.36
CA ASN A 282 -11.26 18.09 0.26
C ASN A 282 -12.26 18.38 -0.87
N ARG A 283 -12.71 17.36 -1.59
CA ARG A 283 -13.66 17.55 -2.73
C ARG A 283 -15.11 17.71 -2.29
N GLN A 284 -15.90 18.36 -3.13
CA GLN A 284 -17.34 18.46 -2.96
C GLN A 284 -17.99 17.07 -2.99
N LYS A 285 -18.85 16.79 -2.02
CA LYS A 285 -19.68 15.58 -1.98
C LYS A 285 -21.12 15.90 -2.29
N VAL A 286 -21.79 14.96 -2.95
CA VAL A 286 -23.21 15.07 -3.32
C VAL A 286 -23.87 13.74 -3.00
N THR A 287 -24.97 13.78 -2.26
CA THR A 287 -25.81 12.60 -2.03
C THR A 287 -27.06 12.73 -2.89
N ILE A 288 -27.35 11.68 -3.66
CA ILE A 288 -28.56 11.64 -4.51
C ILE A 288 -29.41 10.44 -4.12
N ILE A 289 -30.72 10.62 -4.18
CA ILE A 289 -31.70 9.52 -4.14
C ILE A 289 -32.28 9.41 -5.55
N THR A 290 -32.17 8.24 -6.15
CA THR A 290 -32.61 7.98 -7.52
C THR A 290 -33.72 6.94 -7.56
N ASN A 291 -34.40 6.84 -8.69
CA ASN A 291 -35.21 5.69 -9.01
C ASN A 291 -34.32 4.45 -9.33
N LEU A 292 -34.92 3.36 -9.83
CA LEU A 292 -34.20 2.12 -10.17
C LEU A 292 -33.09 2.29 -11.24
N VAL A 293 -33.07 3.41 -11.97
CA VAL A 293 -31.98 3.72 -12.91
C VAL A 293 -30.64 3.84 -12.18
N GLY A 294 -30.66 4.26 -10.92
CA GLY A 294 -29.48 4.32 -10.05
C GLY A 294 -28.74 2.99 -9.91
N LEU A 295 -29.38 1.84 -10.11
CA LEU A 295 -28.72 0.55 -10.12
C LEU A 295 -27.60 0.45 -11.17
N LYS A 296 -27.64 1.23 -12.25
CA LYS A 296 -26.59 1.32 -13.27
C LYS A 296 -25.30 1.93 -12.72
N ALA A 297 -25.40 2.68 -11.62
CA ALA A 297 -24.27 3.28 -10.92
C ALA A 297 -23.67 2.40 -9.83
N ARG A 298 -24.10 1.13 -9.70
CA ARG A 298 -23.65 0.27 -8.59
C ARG A 298 -22.24 -0.28 -8.80
N TRP A 299 -21.87 -0.58 -10.04
CA TRP A 299 -20.57 -1.20 -10.34
C TRP A 299 -19.75 -0.41 -11.36
N PRO A 300 -18.42 -0.47 -11.27
CA PRO A 300 -17.55 0.19 -12.24
C PRO A 300 -17.75 -0.39 -13.65
N ARG A 301 -17.59 0.46 -14.65
CA ARG A 301 -17.70 0.04 -16.05
C ARG A 301 -16.56 -0.90 -16.47
N PHE A 302 -15.36 -0.65 -15.95
CA PHE A 302 -14.17 -1.43 -16.26
C PHE A 302 -13.42 -1.79 -14.98
N HIS A 303 -12.77 -2.93 -15.01
CA HIS A 303 -11.87 -3.35 -13.93
C HIS A 303 -10.58 -2.51 -13.89
N GLY A 304 -9.96 -2.47 -12.73
CA GLY A 304 -8.66 -1.79 -12.54
C GLY A 304 -8.74 -0.27 -12.52
N GLN A 305 -9.94 0.29 -12.32
CA GLN A 305 -10.20 1.72 -12.29
C GLN A 305 -11.13 2.08 -11.14
N ARG A 306 -11.11 3.35 -10.73
CA ARG A 306 -12.06 3.91 -9.77
C ARG A 306 -13.43 4.07 -10.43
N HIS A 307 -14.48 3.83 -9.68
CA HIS A 307 -15.84 3.82 -10.15
C HIS A 307 -16.40 5.23 -10.31
N THR A 308 -16.76 5.63 -11.53
CA THR A 308 -17.28 6.96 -11.82
C THR A 308 -18.59 6.93 -12.57
N ILE A 309 -19.36 8.01 -12.43
CA ILE A 309 -20.57 8.30 -13.19
C ILE A 309 -20.56 9.75 -13.69
N MET A 310 -21.37 10.04 -14.71
CA MET A 310 -21.69 11.40 -15.13
C MET A 310 -22.97 11.83 -14.44
N LEU A 311 -22.94 13.00 -13.81
CA LEU A 311 -24.13 13.66 -13.27
C LEU A 311 -24.48 14.85 -14.17
N ASP A 312 -25.73 14.90 -14.69
CA ASP A 312 -26.29 16.03 -15.44
C ASP A 312 -27.64 16.40 -14.84
N TYR A 313 -27.57 17.03 -13.67
CA TYR A 313 -28.77 17.47 -12.97
C TYR A 313 -29.09 18.92 -13.32
N ARG A 314 -30.20 19.10 -14.04
CA ARG A 314 -30.81 20.42 -14.37
C ARG A 314 -32.26 20.37 -13.95
N PRO A 315 -32.68 21.15 -12.92
CA PRO A 315 -34.09 21.23 -12.54
C PRO A 315 -34.94 21.67 -13.72
N GLU A 316 -36.03 20.95 -13.97
CA GLU A 316 -36.92 21.22 -15.14
C GLU A 316 -37.66 22.56 -15.01
N ASP A 317 -37.90 23.01 -13.78
CA ASP A 317 -38.59 24.28 -13.47
C ASP A 317 -37.66 25.51 -13.52
N GLY A 318 -36.39 25.30 -13.83
CA GLY A 318 -35.38 26.37 -13.84
C GLY A 318 -35.02 26.89 -12.44
N SER A 319 -35.64 26.34 -11.39
CA SER A 319 -35.29 26.63 -10.00
C SER A 319 -34.14 25.78 -9.54
N GLY A 320 -33.24 26.36 -8.78
CA GLY A 320 -32.16 25.62 -8.14
C GLY A 320 -30.84 25.56 -8.94
N ARG A 321 -29.87 24.90 -8.33
CA ARG A 321 -28.48 24.84 -8.82
C ARG A 321 -28.32 23.74 -9.85
N VAL A 322 -27.73 24.06 -11.00
CA VAL A 322 -27.28 23.07 -11.98
C VAL A 322 -26.05 22.36 -11.45
N ILE A 323 -26.06 21.02 -11.42
CA ILE A 323 -24.94 20.18 -10.96
C ILE A 323 -24.55 19.24 -12.10
N GLN A 324 -23.37 19.46 -12.65
CA GLN A 324 -22.88 18.75 -13.81
C GLN A 324 -21.42 18.36 -13.62
N GLY A 325 -21.04 17.20 -14.13
CA GLY A 325 -19.65 16.73 -14.17
C GLY A 325 -19.51 15.26 -13.88
N GLU A 326 -18.26 14.85 -13.83
CA GLU A 326 -17.89 13.48 -13.46
C GLU A 326 -17.75 13.37 -11.94
N TYR A 327 -18.31 12.31 -11.40
CA TYR A 327 -18.28 12.00 -9.97
C TYR A 327 -17.84 10.57 -9.74
N GLU A 328 -17.04 10.35 -8.71
CA GLU A 328 -16.75 9.02 -8.18
C GLU A 328 -17.88 8.55 -7.28
N VAL A 329 -18.28 7.30 -7.42
CA VAL A 329 -19.22 6.64 -6.50
C VAL A 329 -18.47 6.23 -5.25
N LEU A 330 -18.81 6.87 -4.13
CA LEU A 330 -18.20 6.59 -2.82
C LEU A 330 -18.93 5.48 -2.09
N ASP A 331 -20.27 5.55 -2.15
CA ASP A 331 -21.16 4.55 -1.59
C ASP A 331 -22.43 4.40 -2.44
N HIS A 332 -23.01 3.20 -2.43
CA HIS A 332 -24.23 2.87 -3.16
C HIS A 332 -25.10 1.90 -2.37
N GLU A 333 -26.21 2.39 -1.89
CA GLU A 333 -27.19 1.63 -1.15
C GLU A 333 -28.47 1.47 -1.99
N PHE A 334 -29.02 0.26 -2.05
CA PHE A 334 -30.28 -0.04 -2.70
C PHE A 334 -31.34 -0.38 -1.68
N ASP A 335 -32.46 0.39 -1.67
CA ASP A 335 -33.66 0.08 -0.91
C ASP A 335 -34.65 -0.71 -1.78
N PRO A 336 -34.83 -2.02 -1.55
CA PRO A 336 -35.75 -2.84 -2.33
C PRO A 336 -37.23 -2.54 -2.00
N ILE A 337 -37.54 -1.91 -0.86
CA ILE A 337 -38.90 -1.57 -0.46
C ILE A 337 -39.33 -0.26 -1.11
N GLY A 338 -38.49 0.78 -1.00
CA GLY A 338 -38.74 2.08 -1.61
C GLY A 338 -38.50 2.10 -3.12
N LEU A 339 -37.87 1.05 -3.67
CA LEU A 339 -37.39 0.99 -5.07
C LEU A 339 -36.54 2.21 -5.43
N GLU A 340 -35.58 2.51 -4.55
CA GLU A 340 -34.71 3.67 -4.61
C GLU A 340 -33.24 3.26 -4.44
N CYS A 341 -32.35 4.09 -5.02
CA CYS A 341 -30.92 3.98 -4.76
C CYS A 341 -30.44 5.28 -4.12
N ARG A 342 -29.79 5.17 -2.97
CA ARG A 342 -29.03 6.24 -2.35
C ARG A 342 -27.58 6.13 -2.80
N ILE A 343 -27.03 7.20 -3.37
CA ILE A 343 -25.68 7.18 -3.92
C ILE A 343 -24.93 8.39 -3.37
N GLU A 344 -23.79 8.12 -2.74
CA GLU A 344 -22.85 9.16 -2.32
C GLU A 344 -21.78 9.35 -3.40
N LEU A 345 -21.60 10.59 -3.80
CA LEU A 345 -20.76 10.99 -4.92
C LEU A 345 -19.71 11.99 -4.48
N GLY A 346 -18.47 11.81 -4.94
CA GLY A 346 -17.39 12.78 -4.78
C GLY A 346 -17.00 13.37 -6.13
N ARG A 347 -16.98 14.71 -6.25
CA ARG A 347 -16.59 15.37 -7.49
C ARG A 347 -15.15 15.01 -7.84
N ILE A 348 -14.88 14.60 -9.08
CA ILE A 348 -13.53 14.26 -9.51
C ILE A 348 -12.85 15.45 -10.20
N SER A 349 -11.53 15.45 -10.11
CA SER A 349 -10.66 16.28 -10.95
C SER A 349 -9.58 15.39 -11.55
N ARG A 350 -9.61 15.21 -12.86
CA ARG A 350 -8.58 14.41 -13.55
C ARG A 350 -7.19 15.06 -13.46
N ALA A 351 -7.12 16.36 -13.13
CA ALA A 351 -5.86 17.04 -12.87
C ALA A 351 -5.13 16.48 -11.62
N SER A 352 -5.88 15.91 -10.65
CA SER A 352 -5.27 15.28 -9.46
C SER A 352 -4.48 14.01 -9.79
N GLU A 353 -4.72 13.40 -10.96
CA GLU A 353 -4.01 12.21 -11.43
C GLU A 353 -2.76 12.55 -12.26
N ALA A 354 -2.66 13.79 -12.76
CA ALA A 354 -1.49 14.24 -13.47
C ALA A 354 -0.27 14.23 -12.55
N TRP A 355 0.82 13.67 -13.01
CA TRP A 355 2.06 13.54 -12.24
C TRP A 355 3.24 14.15 -13.00
N SER A 356 4.02 14.95 -12.29
CA SER A 356 5.31 15.41 -12.73
C SER A 356 6.39 14.88 -11.77
N PRO A 357 7.51 14.36 -12.27
CA PRO A 357 8.63 13.94 -11.42
C PRO A 357 9.13 15.03 -10.46
N LEU A 358 8.92 16.31 -10.80
CA LEU A 358 9.27 17.44 -9.92
C LEU A 358 8.42 17.51 -8.65
N GLU A 359 7.22 16.91 -8.65
CA GLU A 359 6.33 16.84 -7.50
C GLU A 359 6.77 15.80 -6.45
N GLU A 360 7.76 14.96 -6.76
CA GLU A 360 8.28 13.93 -5.85
C GLU A 360 8.84 14.55 -4.56
N GLY A 361 9.42 15.75 -4.66
CA GLY A 361 9.99 16.41 -3.51
C GLY A 361 11.33 15.82 -3.09
N GLU A 362 11.65 15.95 -1.81
CA GLU A 362 12.86 15.40 -1.19
C GLU A 362 12.49 14.71 0.13
N THR A 363 13.33 13.79 0.57
CA THR A 363 13.19 13.23 1.90
C THR A 363 13.64 14.30 2.92
N THR A 364 12.81 14.57 3.92
CA THR A 364 13.18 15.46 5.03
C THR A 364 14.11 14.76 6.03
N ALA A 365 14.16 13.43 5.98
CA ALA A 365 15.09 12.67 6.80
C ALA A 365 16.53 13.03 6.42
N ASN A 366 17.29 13.52 7.38
CA ASN A 366 18.74 13.53 7.27
C ASN A 366 19.17 12.08 7.08
N LEU A 367 19.46 11.70 5.85
CA LEU A 367 20.18 10.46 5.58
C LEU A 367 21.41 10.50 6.51
N PRO A 368 21.64 9.48 7.34
CA PRO A 368 22.90 9.40 8.03
C PRO A 368 23.96 9.59 6.94
N PRO A 369 24.98 10.42 7.17
CA PRO A 369 26.03 10.62 6.18
C PRO A 369 26.42 9.22 5.72
N ASP A 370 26.46 9.05 4.41
CA ASP A 370 26.93 7.81 3.81
C ASP A 370 28.27 7.55 4.50
N GLU A 371 28.25 6.68 5.50
CA GLU A 371 29.47 6.16 6.09
C GLU A 371 30.05 5.30 4.98
N THR A 372 30.56 5.95 3.93
CA THR A 372 31.53 5.37 3.03
C THR A 372 32.53 4.70 3.95
N ASP A 373 32.59 3.39 3.81
CA ASP A 373 33.53 2.56 4.56
C ASP A 373 34.86 3.31 4.61
N PRO A 374 35.38 3.69 5.79
CA PRO A 374 36.73 4.23 5.82
C PRO A 374 37.56 3.18 5.14
N ALA A 375 38.20 3.58 4.06
CA ALA A 375 39.14 2.74 3.32
C ALA A 375 40.02 1.95 4.29
N PRO A 376 40.43 0.74 3.91
CA PRO A 376 41.07 -0.24 4.80
C PRO A 376 42.28 0.28 5.55
#